data_2033f50088ec15dcc91694ff4319a9b4
#
_entry.id   2033f50088ec15dcc91694ff4319a9b4
#
_cell.length_a   1.000
_cell.length_b   1.000
_cell.length_c   1.000
_cell.angle_alpha   90.00
_cell.angle_beta   90.00
_cell.angle_gamma   90.00
#
_symmetry.space_group_name_H-M   'P 1'
#
loop_
_entity.id
_entity.type
_entity.pdbx_description
1 polymer ?
#
loop_
_entity_poly.entity_id
_entity_poly.type
_entity_poly.pdbx_seq_one_letter_code
_entity_poly.pdbx_strand_id
1 'polypeptide(L)'
;MSFEMKNDLSDDSDDEYKGDLTMKSHGGISPDRIVNIETLQVIEDLLKCPICLNFLNNPYECEVCGGLFCDDCIHSWLKTKEKCPMRCAELKIKRADVNSRKLLNKIILKCQNYPDCDFTASYWDLFSHEEKCNFQKIKCPNKPCKYGGKFSDFLKHQLICSFGNIQCGFCKALIPRCELISHLNKHQENKTFIIKNCSFCGNTQDLRRCLCNEVICLNCLEENKYHTEGN
;
A
#
# COMPACT_ATOMS: atom_id res chain seq x y z
N MET A 1 -17.70 -11.89 -61.07
CA MET A 1 -17.79 -12.47 -59.69
C MET A 1 -16.60 -11.95 -58.91
N SER A 2 -16.81 -10.86 -58.20
CA SER A 2 -15.79 -10.16 -57.43
C SER A 2 -15.89 -10.63 -55.99
N PHE A 3 -14.82 -11.20 -55.45
CA PHE A 3 -14.73 -11.54 -54.04
C PHE A 3 -14.10 -10.35 -53.29
N GLU A 4 -14.93 -9.65 -52.54
CA GLU A 4 -14.49 -8.69 -51.56
C GLU A 4 -14.03 -9.46 -50.30
N MET A 5 -12.74 -9.37 -49.96
CA MET A 5 -12.23 -9.77 -48.65
C MET A 5 -12.36 -8.57 -47.71
N LYS A 6 -13.26 -8.69 -46.76
CA LYS A 6 -13.32 -7.80 -45.60
C LYS A 6 -12.31 -8.30 -44.60
N ASN A 7 -11.25 -7.50 -44.37
CA ASN A 7 -10.35 -7.64 -43.24
C ASN A 7 -10.92 -6.80 -42.08
N ASP A 8 -11.71 -7.44 -41.24
CA ASP A 8 -12.03 -6.94 -39.92
C ASP A 8 -10.92 -7.40 -38.97
N LEU A 9 -9.93 -6.56 -38.73
CA LEU A 9 -8.98 -6.67 -37.62
C LEU A 9 -9.12 -5.40 -36.78
N SER A 10 -10.15 -5.37 -35.97
CA SER A 10 -10.26 -4.48 -34.82
C SER A 10 -10.19 -5.36 -33.58
N ASP A 11 -9.00 -5.52 -33.05
CA ASP A 11 -8.79 -6.03 -31.68
C ASP A 11 -7.78 -5.12 -30.97
N ASP A 12 -8.21 -3.88 -30.79
CA ASP A 12 -7.64 -2.95 -29.83
C ASP A 12 -8.28 -3.22 -28.46
N SER A 13 -7.93 -4.35 -27.86
CA SER A 13 -8.09 -4.52 -26.43
C SER A 13 -7.00 -3.70 -25.75
N ASP A 14 -7.23 -2.39 -25.59
CA ASP A 14 -6.59 -1.56 -24.62
C ASP A 14 -6.90 -2.16 -23.24
N ASP A 15 -6.02 -3.04 -22.78
CA ASP A 15 -5.91 -3.45 -21.40
C ASP A 15 -5.64 -2.19 -20.57
N GLU A 16 -6.72 -1.56 -20.15
CA GLU A 16 -6.75 -0.46 -19.20
C GLU A 16 -6.26 -1.00 -17.85
N TYR A 17 -4.92 -1.03 -17.72
CA TYR A 17 -4.25 -1.37 -16.46
C TYR A 17 -4.60 -0.28 -15.44
N LYS A 18 -5.74 -0.47 -14.76
CA LYS A 18 -6.19 0.33 -13.62
C LYS A 18 -5.43 -0.10 -12.37
N GLY A 19 -4.19 0.36 -12.25
CA GLY A 19 -3.42 0.26 -11.04
C GLY A 19 -2.63 1.54 -10.87
N ASP A 20 -3.09 2.42 -10.00
CA ASP A 20 -2.28 3.53 -9.47
C ASP A 20 -1.23 2.92 -8.53
N LEU A 21 -0.27 2.21 -9.13
CA LEU A 21 0.83 1.52 -8.44
C LEU A 21 1.95 2.52 -8.17
N THR A 22 1.71 3.39 -7.20
CA THR A 22 2.76 4.30 -6.71
C THR A 22 3.68 3.55 -5.77
N MET A 23 4.84 3.12 -6.26
CA MET A 23 5.95 2.79 -5.36
C MET A 23 6.27 4.01 -4.52
N LYS A 24 6.18 3.89 -3.21
CA LYS A 24 6.47 4.97 -2.23
C LYS A 24 7.97 5.26 -2.08
N SER A 25 8.79 4.98 -3.07
CA SER A 25 10.19 5.40 -3.12
C SER A 25 10.24 6.73 -3.88
N HIS A 26 10.46 7.82 -3.19
CA HIS A 26 10.71 9.12 -3.82
C HIS A 26 11.97 9.02 -4.71
N GLY A 27 11.77 9.07 -6.03
CA GLY A 27 12.86 9.03 -7.02
C GLY A 27 13.02 7.68 -7.73
N GLY A 28 14.17 7.49 -8.34
CA GLY A 28 14.50 6.29 -9.13
C GLY A 28 14.94 5.09 -8.29
N ILE A 29 15.10 3.97 -8.96
CA ILE A 29 15.54 2.71 -8.34
C ILE A 29 17.07 2.76 -8.16
N SER A 30 17.52 2.49 -6.93
CA SER A 30 18.95 2.45 -6.61
C SER A 30 19.65 1.26 -7.29
N PRO A 31 20.89 1.45 -7.84
CA PRO A 31 21.63 0.40 -8.51
C PRO A 31 21.90 -0.85 -7.66
N ASP A 32 22.03 -0.72 -6.34
CA ASP A 32 22.27 -1.83 -5.40
C ASP A 32 21.09 -2.82 -5.33
N ARG A 33 19.91 -2.41 -5.77
CA ARG A 33 18.75 -3.29 -5.92
C ARG A 33 18.77 -4.13 -7.18
N ILE A 34 19.62 -3.81 -8.16
CA ILE A 34 19.66 -4.50 -9.46
C ILE A 34 20.54 -5.74 -9.37
N VAL A 35 19.98 -6.88 -9.76
CA VAL A 35 20.68 -8.17 -9.75
C VAL A 35 21.56 -8.34 -10.99
N ASN A 36 21.04 -7.93 -12.15
CA ASN A 36 21.66 -8.18 -13.46
C ASN A 36 22.31 -6.94 -14.07
N ILE A 37 22.91 -6.07 -13.28
CA ILE A 37 23.46 -4.78 -13.70
C ILE A 37 24.52 -4.94 -14.82
N GLU A 38 25.34 -6.00 -14.76
CA GLU A 38 26.38 -6.25 -15.76
C GLU A 38 25.80 -6.49 -17.16
N THR A 39 24.63 -7.14 -17.25
CA THR A 39 23.97 -7.38 -18.55
C THR A 39 23.28 -6.14 -19.10
N LEU A 40 23.09 -5.12 -18.28
CA LEU A 40 22.42 -3.87 -18.66
C LEU A 40 23.39 -2.77 -19.11
N GLN A 41 24.72 -2.96 -18.99
CA GLN A 41 25.73 -1.94 -19.25
C GLN A 41 25.54 -1.21 -20.60
N VAL A 42 25.15 -1.94 -21.65
CA VAL A 42 24.96 -1.36 -22.99
C VAL A 42 23.78 -0.42 -23.09
N ILE A 43 22.76 -0.60 -22.23
CA ILE A 43 21.50 0.16 -22.24
C ILE A 43 21.29 0.96 -20.95
N GLU A 44 22.28 0.96 -20.07
CA GLU A 44 22.16 1.57 -18.73
C GLU A 44 21.77 3.04 -18.80
N ASP A 45 22.41 3.79 -19.70
CA ASP A 45 22.13 5.22 -19.88
C ASP A 45 20.69 5.51 -20.35
N LEU A 46 20.09 4.57 -21.11
CA LEU A 46 18.70 4.67 -21.54
C LEU A 46 17.70 4.40 -20.42
N LEU A 47 18.15 3.73 -19.37
CA LEU A 47 17.33 3.33 -18.23
C LEU A 47 17.49 4.26 -17.02
N LYS A 48 18.35 5.28 -17.09
CA LYS A 48 18.59 6.26 -16.02
C LYS A 48 17.72 7.51 -16.16
N CYS A 49 17.22 7.98 -15.05
CA CYS A 49 16.51 9.26 -14.97
C CYS A 49 17.54 10.40 -14.92
N PRO A 50 17.50 11.39 -15.84
CA PRO A 50 18.46 12.51 -15.84
C PRO A 50 18.27 13.50 -14.68
N ILE A 51 17.19 13.37 -13.90
CA ILE A 51 16.93 14.23 -12.74
C ILE A 51 17.58 13.64 -11.48
N CYS A 52 17.35 12.35 -11.17
CA CYS A 52 17.87 11.71 -9.95
C CYS A 52 19.08 10.81 -10.19
N LEU A 53 19.47 10.56 -11.45
CA LEU A 53 20.59 9.72 -11.88
C LEU A 53 20.48 8.24 -11.49
N ASN A 54 19.35 7.84 -10.92
CA ASN A 54 19.01 6.45 -10.63
C ASN A 54 18.24 5.81 -11.80
N PHE A 55 18.06 4.48 -11.76
CA PHE A 55 17.24 3.80 -12.75
C PHE A 55 15.78 4.28 -12.69
N LEU A 56 15.16 4.30 -13.87
CA LEU A 56 13.79 4.79 -14.03
C LEU A 56 12.79 4.04 -13.14
N ASN A 57 11.90 4.79 -12.51
CA ASN A 57 10.79 4.28 -11.72
C ASN A 57 9.49 4.89 -12.23
N ASN A 58 8.55 4.04 -12.69
CA ASN A 58 7.27 4.44 -13.27
C ASN A 58 7.41 5.60 -14.29
N PRO A 59 8.12 5.39 -15.41
CA PRO A 59 8.62 6.49 -16.22
C PRO A 59 7.55 7.22 -17.00
N TYR A 60 7.77 8.52 -17.11
CA TYR A 60 7.15 9.43 -18.06
C TYR A 60 8.12 9.85 -19.14
N GLU A 61 7.61 10.11 -20.33
CA GLU A 61 8.34 10.50 -21.52
C GLU A 61 7.99 11.93 -21.93
N CYS A 62 8.98 12.70 -22.30
CA CYS A 62 8.75 13.98 -22.97
C CYS A 62 8.43 13.75 -24.45
N GLU A 63 7.26 14.16 -24.92
CA GLU A 63 6.82 13.96 -26.31
C GLU A 63 7.69 14.68 -27.34
N VAL A 64 8.45 15.71 -26.92
CA VAL A 64 9.28 16.52 -27.82
C VAL A 64 10.66 15.88 -28.04
N CYS A 65 11.32 15.38 -26.97
CA CYS A 65 12.69 14.87 -27.08
C CYS A 65 12.82 13.37 -26.78
N GLY A 66 11.73 12.68 -26.41
CA GLY A 66 11.79 11.27 -26.02
C GLY A 66 12.51 11.00 -24.68
N GLY A 67 12.90 12.06 -23.95
CA GLY A 67 13.60 11.90 -22.67
C GLY A 67 12.70 11.25 -21.62
N LEU A 68 13.23 10.21 -20.94
CA LEU A 68 12.51 9.46 -19.90
C LEU A 68 12.87 9.98 -18.50
N PHE A 69 11.88 10.10 -17.64
CA PHE A 69 12.02 10.59 -16.26
C PHE A 69 11.19 9.74 -15.32
N CYS A 70 11.64 9.55 -14.09
CA CYS A 70 10.77 8.96 -13.05
C CYS A 70 9.54 9.83 -12.83
N ASP A 71 8.41 9.21 -12.50
CA ASP A 71 7.13 9.85 -12.15
C ASP A 71 7.32 10.99 -11.13
N ASP A 72 7.79 10.65 -9.94
CA ASP A 72 8.01 11.63 -8.86
C ASP A 72 8.99 12.75 -9.25
N CYS A 73 10.02 12.40 -10.03
CA CYS A 73 11.04 13.37 -10.45
C CYS A 73 10.46 14.42 -11.37
N ILE A 74 9.74 14.00 -12.42
CA ILE A 74 9.20 14.94 -13.40
C ILE A 74 8.05 15.78 -12.82
N HIS A 75 7.17 15.16 -12.01
CA HIS A 75 6.09 15.91 -11.36
C HIS A 75 6.61 16.88 -10.30
N SER A 76 7.69 16.54 -9.58
CA SER A 76 8.35 17.48 -8.66
C SER A 76 9.05 18.60 -9.40
N TRP A 77 9.67 18.32 -10.55
CA TRP A 77 10.27 19.33 -11.42
C TRP A 77 9.24 20.34 -11.93
N LEU A 78 8.09 19.86 -12.39
CA LEU A 78 6.98 20.70 -12.91
C LEU A 78 6.39 21.64 -11.87
N LYS A 79 6.53 21.37 -10.57
CA LYS A 79 6.09 22.30 -9.51
C LYS A 79 6.92 23.57 -9.45
N THR A 80 8.14 23.55 -9.97
CA THR A 80 9.09 24.66 -9.84
C THR A 80 9.59 25.19 -11.17
N LYS A 81 9.45 24.42 -12.25
CA LYS A 81 9.99 24.75 -13.59
C LYS A 81 9.02 24.35 -14.68
N GLU A 82 8.83 25.23 -15.65
CA GLU A 82 7.95 25.01 -16.80
C GLU A 82 8.62 24.34 -18.00
N LYS A 83 9.96 24.30 -18.00
CA LYS A 83 10.76 23.77 -19.13
C LYS A 83 11.20 22.34 -18.89
N CYS A 84 11.32 21.59 -19.99
CA CYS A 84 11.85 20.23 -19.98
C CYS A 84 13.25 20.18 -19.33
N PRO A 85 13.55 19.16 -18.47
CA PRO A 85 14.91 18.96 -17.93
C PRO A 85 15.98 18.82 -19.01
N MET A 86 15.61 18.28 -20.19
CA MET A 86 16.46 18.18 -21.37
C MET A 86 16.50 19.47 -22.22
N ARG A 87 15.96 20.58 -21.71
CA ARG A 87 15.97 21.92 -22.32
C ARG A 87 15.18 22.03 -23.63
N CYS A 88 14.16 21.19 -23.86
CA CYS A 88 13.23 21.39 -24.96
C CYS A 88 12.50 22.73 -24.84
N ALA A 89 12.05 23.28 -25.97
CA ALA A 89 11.28 24.52 -26.00
C ALA A 89 9.94 24.41 -25.28
N GLU A 90 9.32 23.24 -25.36
CA GLU A 90 8.03 22.94 -24.74
C GLU A 90 8.14 21.63 -23.93
N LEU A 91 7.40 21.51 -22.83
CA LEU A 91 7.30 20.29 -22.04
C LEU A 91 5.91 19.72 -22.16
N LYS A 92 5.78 18.63 -22.90
CA LYS A 92 4.59 17.76 -22.95
C LYS A 92 5.03 16.38 -22.48
N ILE A 93 4.39 15.86 -21.44
CA ILE A 93 4.70 14.55 -20.87
C ILE A 93 3.55 13.59 -21.05
N LYS A 94 3.88 12.35 -21.34
CA LYS A 94 2.96 11.20 -21.34
C LYS A 94 3.60 10.03 -20.59
N ARG A 95 2.86 9.00 -20.27
CA ARG A 95 3.44 7.75 -19.77
C ARG A 95 4.38 7.16 -20.83
N ALA A 96 5.50 6.61 -20.39
CA ALA A 96 6.46 5.98 -21.29
C ALA A 96 5.78 4.89 -22.14
N ASP A 97 6.20 4.80 -23.39
CA ASP A 97 5.63 3.88 -24.37
C ASP A 97 5.86 2.40 -24.01
N VAL A 98 5.23 1.51 -24.78
CA VAL A 98 5.29 0.06 -24.56
C VAL A 98 6.73 -0.46 -24.70
N ASN A 99 7.53 0.10 -25.62
CA ASN A 99 8.91 -0.36 -25.83
C ASN A 99 9.82 0.00 -24.68
N SER A 100 9.71 1.22 -24.18
CA SER A 100 10.40 1.69 -22.97
C SER A 100 10.03 0.83 -21.75
N ARG A 101 8.74 0.50 -21.60
CA ARG A 101 8.26 -0.41 -20.54
C ARG A 101 8.79 -1.84 -20.69
N LYS A 102 8.82 -2.40 -21.90
CA LYS A 102 9.43 -3.71 -22.17
C LYS A 102 10.92 -3.73 -21.85
N LEU A 103 11.61 -2.62 -22.12
CA LEU A 103 13.04 -2.48 -21.82
C LEU A 103 13.28 -2.50 -20.30
N LEU A 104 12.47 -1.76 -19.53
CA LEU A 104 12.53 -1.78 -18.07
C LEU A 104 12.27 -3.18 -17.50
N ASN A 105 11.39 -3.96 -18.10
CA ASN A 105 11.10 -5.32 -17.61
C ASN A 105 12.27 -6.30 -17.75
N LYS A 106 13.35 -5.92 -18.44
CA LYS A 106 14.61 -6.69 -18.47
C LYS A 106 15.44 -6.51 -17.20
N ILE A 107 15.13 -5.51 -16.38
CA ILE A 107 15.81 -5.28 -15.10
C ILE A 107 15.29 -6.30 -14.10
N ILE A 108 16.19 -7.06 -13.49
CA ILE A 108 15.89 -7.95 -12.38
C ILE A 108 16.24 -7.23 -11.07
N LEU A 109 15.26 -7.11 -10.19
CA LEU A 109 15.36 -6.32 -8.97
C LEU A 109 15.21 -7.18 -7.73
N LYS A 110 15.90 -6.81 -6.66
CA LYS A 110 15.67 -7.29 -5.30
C LYS A 110 14.50 -6.54 -4.68
N CYS A 111 13.71 -7.23 -3.87
CA CYS A 111 12.67 -6.60 -3.05
C CYS A 111 13.27 -5.44 -2.23
N GLN A 112 12.52 -4.35 -2.06
CA GLN A 112 12.94 -3.21 -1.22
C GLN A 112 13.16 -3.59 0.26
N ASN A 113 12.62 -4.71 0.69
CA ASN A 113 12.80 -5.25 2.04
C ASN A 113 13.96 -6.25 2.14
N TYR A 114 14.86 -6.30 1.15
CA TYR A 114 16.08 -7.10 1.24
C TYR A 114 16.98 -6.58 2.37
N PRO A 115 17.67 -7.43 3.16
CA PRO A 115 17.76 -8.89 3.08
C PRO A 115 16.63 -9.66 3.78
N ASP A 116 15.70 -9.03 4.50
CA ASP A 116 14.60 -9.71 5.17
C ASP A 116 13.72 -10.49 4.18
N CYS A 117 13.54 -9.97 2.95
CA CYS A 117 12.87 -10.61 1.84
C CYS A 117 13.88 -10.85 0.71
N ASP A 118 14.15 -12.09 0.38
CA ASP A 118 15.09 -12.50 -0.67
C ASP A 118 14.46 -12.60 -2.07
N PHE A 119 13.19 -12.19 -2.20
CA PHE A 119 12.48 -12.24 -3.47
C PHE A 119 13.11 -11.31 -4.50
N THR A 120 13.32 -11.85 -5.70
CA THR A 120 13.82 -11.13 -6.88
C THR A 120 12.93 -11.41 -8.08
N ALA A 121 12.65 -10.40 -8.87
CA ALA A 121 11.81 -10.55 -10.07
C ALA A 121 12.09 -9.47 -11.10
N SER A 122 11.48 -9.61 -12.28
CA SER A 122 11.45 -8.56 -13.28
C SER A 122 10.78 -7.29 -12.74
N TYR A 123 11.02 -6.16 -13.38
CA TYR A 123 10.52 -4.87 -12.92
C TYR A 123 9.04 -4.89 -12.53
N TRP A 124 8.13 -5.34 -13.42
CA TRP A 124 6.69 -5.32 -13.15
C TRP A 124 6.23 -6.38 -12.15
N ASP A 125 6.84 -7.57 -12.19
CA ASP A 125 6.47 -8.65 -11.26
C ASP A 125 6.87 -8.29 -9.83
N LEU A 126 7.98 -7.54 -9.68
CA LEU A 126 8.41 -7.08 -8.36
C LEU A 126 7.42 -6.10 -7.73
N PHE A 127 6.80 -5.21 -8.52
CA PHE A 127 5.77 -4.31 -8.00
C PHE A 127 4.62 -5.08 -7.36
N SER A 128 4.10 -6.09 -8.08
CA SER A 128 3.00 -6.92 -7.57
C SER A 128 3.37 -7.67 -6.29
N HIS A 129 4.64 -8.07 -6.16
CA HIS A 129 5.14 -8.66 -4.92
C HIS A 129 5.25 -7.63 -3.80
N GLU A 130 5.83 -6.45 -4.05
CA GLU A 130 6.08 -5.43 -3.03
C GLU A 130 4.81 -4.89 -2.39
N GLU A 131 3.69 -4.88 -3.12
CA GLU A 131 2.37 -4.55 -2.57
C GLU A 131 1.89 -5.53 -1.48
N LYS A 132 2.29 -6.79 -1.61
CA LYS A 132 1.85 -7.90 -0.73
C LYS A 132 3.00 -8.48 0.10
N CYS A 133 4.16 -7.84 0.08
CA CYS A 133 5.34 -8.34 0.77
C CYS A 133 5.14 -8.38 2.28
N ASN A 134 5.26 -9.57 2.87
CA ASN A 134 5.08 -9.78 4.32
C ASN A 134 6.14 -9.03 5.17
N PHE A 135 7.26 -8.64 4.57
CA PHE A 135 8.34 -7.89 5.22
C PHE A 135 8.19 -6.37 5.07
N GLN A 136 7.12 -5.90 4.41
CA GLN A 136 6.84 -4.48 4.26
C GLN A 136 6.70 -3.83 5.65
N LYS A 137 7.44 -2.73 5.87
CA LYS A 137 7.35 -1.95 7.11
C LYS A 137 6.18 -0.98 7.03
N ILE A 138 5.18 -1.21 7.88
CA ILE A 138 3.96 -0.39 7.93
C ILE A 138 3.89 0.35 9.26
N LYS A 139 3.49 1.61 9.18
CA LYS A 139 3.13 2.41 10.37
C LYS A 139 1.63 2.32 10.59
N CYS A 140 1.22 2.25 11.86
CA CYS A 140 -0.19 2.25 12.20
C CYS A 140 -0.86 3.57 11.73
N PRO A 141 -1.97 3.50 10.97
CA PRO A 141 -2.69 4.69 10.52
C PRO A 141 -3.48 5.38 11.65
N ASN A 142 -3.76 4.68 12.75
CA ASN A 142 -4.56 5.18 13.85
C ASN A 142 -3.72 6.12 14.73
N LYS A 143 -3.76 7.41 14.49
CA LYS A 143 -3.08 8.41 15.33
C LYS A 143 -3.75 8.49 16.72
N PRO A 144 -2.97 8.64 17.81
CA PRO A 144 -1.53 8.86 17.91
C PRO A 144 -0.68 7.58 18.06
N CYS A 145 -1.14 6.42 17.59
CA CYS A 145 -0.39 5.17 17.68
C CYS A 145 0.98 5.28 17.02
N LYS A 146 2.03 4.92 17.75
CA LYS A 146 3.42 4.96 17.26
C LYS A 146 3.90 3.60 16.72
N TYR A 147 3.00 2.60 16.64
CA TYR A 147 3.37 1.28 16.15
C TYR A 147 3.91 1.36 14.73
N GLY A 148 5.04 0.69 14.51
CA GLY A 148 5.61 0.44 13.19
C GLY A 148 6.30 -0.92 13.20
N GLY A 149 6.02 -1.74 12.20
CA GLY A 149 6.54 -3.11 12.12
C GLY A 149 6.29 -3.75 10.77
N LYS A 150 6.62 -5.05 10.65
CA LYS A 150 6.35 -5.85 9.45
C LYS A 150 4.85 -5.98 9.23
N PHE A 151 4.44 -6.15 7.98
CA PHE A 151 3.02 -6.28 7.62
C PHE A 151 2.32 -7.41 8.36
N SER A 152 2.97 -8.56 8.49
CA SER A 152 2.45 -9.72 9.25
C SER A 152 2.11 -9.37 10.71
N ASP A 153 2.97 -8.58 11.36
CA ASP A 153 2.77 -8.18 12.75
C ASP A 153 1.77 -7.04 12.87
N PHE A 154 1.68 -6.20 11.82
CA PHE A 154 0.67 -5.14 11.75
C PHE A 154 -0.76 -5.70 11.74
N LEU A 155 -1.00 -6.82 11.07
CA LEU A 155 -2.32 -7.47 11.10
C LEU A 155 -2.73 -7.87 12.53
N LYS A 156 -1.79 -8.41 13.32
CA LYS A 156 -2.02 -8.71 14.74
C LYS A 156 -2.23 -7.43 15.55
N HIS A 157 -1.40 -6.40 15.31
CA HIS A 157 -1.53 -5.12 15.97
C HIS A 157 -2.90 -4.45 15.70
N GLN A 158 -3.44 -4.54 14.49
CA GLN A 158 -4.76 -3.96 14.18
C GLN A 158 -5.86 -4.47 15.12
N LEU A 159 -5.81 -5.74 15.52
CA LEU A 159 -6.80 -6.34 16.41
C LEU A 159 -6.74 -5.76 17.83
N ILE A 160 -5.56 -5.34 18.28
CA ILE A 160 -5.31 -4.87 19.66
C ILE A 160 -4.99 -3.38 19.76
N CYS A 161 -4.92 -2.66 18.65
CA CYS A 161 -4.56 -1.23 18.64
C CYS A 161 -5.52 -0.41 19.50
N SER A 162 -5.02 0.21 20.56
CA SER A 162 -5.83 1.04 21.48
C SER A 162 -6.51 2.23 20.78
N PHE A 163 -5.94 2.70 19.67
CA PHE A 163 -6.47 3.82 18.87
C PHE A 163 -7.28 3.36 17.65
N GLY A 164 -7.44 2.04 17.47
CA GLY A 164 -8.30 1.49 16.44
C GLY A 164 -9.77 1.75 16.76
N ASN A 165 -10.53 2.19 15.77
CA ASN A 165 -11.95 2.43 15.94
C ASN A 165 -12.73 1.13 16.04
N ILE A 166 -13.68 1.09 16.96
CA ILE A 166 -14.64 0.01 17.14
C ILE A 166 -16.06 0.58 17.17
N GLN A 167 -17.01 -0.20 16.73
CA GLN A 167 -18.41 0.20 16.78
C GLN A 167 -19.02 -0.17 18.14
N CYS A 168 -19.63 0.80 18.80
CA CYS A 168 -20.36 0.54 20.03
C CYS A 168 -21.58 -0.34 19.76
N GLY A 169 -21.73 -1.46 20.48
CA GLY A 169 -22.86 -2.37 20.35
C GLY A 169 -24.22 -1.72 20.68
N PHE A 170 -24.24 -0.68 21.51
CA PHE A 170 -25.44 0.03 21.94
C PHE A 170 -25.88 1.13 20.99
N CYS A 171 -25.02 2.15 20.77
CA CYS A 171 -25.38 3.33 20.01
C CYS A 171 -24.83 3.33 18.58
N LYS A 172 -24.09 2.30 18.17
CA LYS A 172 -23.48 2.16 16.85
C LYS A 172 -22.42 3.22 16.52
N ALA A 173 -22.05 4.09 17.47
CA ALA A 173 -20.99 5.06 17.29
C ALA A 173 -19.64 4.37 17.10
N LEU A 174 -18.80 4.92 16.21
CA LEU A 174 -17.41 4.52 16.04
C LEU A 174 -16.54 5.29 17.04
N ILE A 175 -15.84 4.56 17.90
CA ILE A 175 -15.01 5.12 18.98
C ILE A 175 -13.66 4.43 19.05
N PRO A 176 -12.58 5.14 19.44
CA PRO A 176 -11.29 4.50 19.71
C PRO A 176 -11.40 3.49 20.86
N ARG A 177 -10.68 2.37 20.76
CA ARG A 177 -10.70 1.34 21.83
C ARG A 177 -10.32 1.88 23.20
N CYS A 178 -9.35 2.80 23.27
CA CYS A 178 -8.95 3.42 24.52
C CYS A 178 -10.08 4.21 25.22
N GLU A 179 -11.10 4.65 24.46
CA GLU A 179 -12.24 5.39 24.98
C GLU A 179 -13.47 4.53 25.25
N LEU A 180 -13.42 3.22 24.91
CA LEU A 180 -14.55 2.32 25.03
C LEU A 180 -15.15 2.32 26.44
N ILE A 181 -14.31 2.23 27.47
CA ILE A 181 -14.75 2.17 28.87
C ILE A 181 -15.49 3.44 29.26
N SER A 182 -14.91 4.61 28.99
CA SER A 182 -15.55 5.89 29.29
C SER A 182 -16.85 6.09 28.52
N HIS A 183 -16.90 5.62 27.28
CA HIS A 183 -18.11 5.65 26.47
C HIS A 183 -19.22 4.72 27.01
N LEU A 184 -18.88 3.48 27.41
CA LEU A 184 -19.85 2.55 27.99
C LEU A 184 -20.39 3.01 29.34
N ASN A 185 -19.57 3.67 30.17
CA ASN A 185 -20.02 4.26 31.43
C ASN A 185 -21.10 5.33 31.21
N LYS A 186 -21.03 6.13 30.16
CA LYS A 186 -22.10 7.08 29.79
C LYS A 186 -23.42 6.40 29.47
N HIS A 187 -23.39 5.20 28.88
CA HIS A 187 -24.62 4.41 28.69
C HIS A 187 -25.21 3.89 30.01
N GLN A 188 -24.36 3.54 30.98
CA GLN A 188 -24.81 3.10 32.31
C GLN A 188 -25.44 4.25 33.12
N GLU A 189 -24.87 5.44 33.10
CA GLU A 189 -25.40 6.64 33.74
C GLU A 189 -26.80 7.01 33.21
N ASN A 190 -27.05 6.79 31.91
CA ASN A 190 -28.34 7.05 31.28
C ASN A 190 -29.38 5.93 31.51
N LYS A 191 -29.17 4.99 32.46
CA LYS A 191 -30.11 3.91 32.86
C LYS A 191 -30.63 3.00 31.73
N THR A 192 -29.92 2.88 30.61
CA THR A 192 -30.45 2.21 29.43
C THR A 192 -30.17 0.70 29.40
N PHE A 193 -29.23 0.17 30.22
CA PHE A 193 -28.92 -1.26 30.20
C PHE A 193 -28.40 -1.81 31.53
N ILE A 194 -29.05 -2.85 32.04
CA ILE A 194 -28.57 -3.63 33.17
C ILE A 194 -27.73 -4.78 32.62
N ILE A 195 -26.41 -4.67 32.77
CA ILE A 195 -25.48 -5.78 32.49
C ILE A 195 -25.46 -6.66 33.74
N LYS A 196 -25.94 -7.88 33.62
CA LYS A 196 -26.12 -8.75 34.81
C LYS A 196 -24.89 -9.58 35.14
N ASN A 197 -24.25 -10.24 34.14
CA ASN A 197 -23.17 -11.20 34.38
C ASN A 197 -22.23 -11.26 33.17
N CYS A 198 -20.95 -11.64 33.40
CA CYS A 198 -20.03 -12.01 32.35
C CYS A 198 -20.46 -13.32 31.69
N SER A 199 -20.51 -13.35 30.35
CA SER A 199 -20.93 -14.53 29.58
C SER A 199 -20.00 -15.74 29.74
N PHE A 200 -18.74 -15.50 30.13
CA PHE A 200 -17.72 -16.56 30.23
C PHE A 200 -17.56 -17.11 31.66
N CYS A 201 -17.52 -16.26 32.66
CA CYS A 201 -17.26 -16.69 34.05
C CYS A 201 -18.39 -16.38 35.04
N GLY A 202 -19.46 -15.73 34.59
CA GLY A 202 -20.60 -15.37 35.48
C GLY A 202 -20.31 -14.23 36.45
N ASN A 203 -19.13 -13.64 36.44
CA ASN A 203 -18.77 -12.53 37.34
C ASN A 203 -19.67 -11.32 37.09
N THR A 204 -20.05 -10.64 38.15
CA THR A 204 -20.94 -9.45 38.13
C THR A 204 -20.15 -8.13 38.23
N GLN A 205 -18.84 -8.20 38.49
CA GLN A 205 -17.98 -7.02 38.65
C GLN A 205 -17.19 -6.72 37.38
N ASP A 206 -16.89 -5.46 37.19
CA ASP A 206 -16.05 -4.98 36.06
C ASP A 206 -16.49 -5.47 34.67
N LEU A 207 -17.79 -5.53 34.45
CA LEU A 207 -18.39 -6.04 33.22
C LEU A 207 -18.20 -5.06 32.07
N ARG A 208 -17.90 -5.60 30.89
CA ARG A 208 -17.77 -4.88 29.62
C ARG A 208 -18.46 -5.66 28.52
N ARG A 209 -18.93 -5.00 27.49
CA ARG A 209 -19.49 -5.67 26.33
C ARG A 209 -18.43 -5.79 25.23
N CYS A 210 -18.20 -7.02 24.78
CA CYS A 210 -17.30 -7.32 23.66
C CYS A 210 -17.86 -6.80 22.33
N LEU A 211 -16.99 -6.74 21.31
CA LEU A 211 -17.37 -6.43 19.91
C LEU A 211 -18.39 -7.41 19.35
N CYS A 212 -18.37 -8.66 19.78
CA CYS A 212 -19.35 -9.71 19.45
C CYS A 212 -20.69 -9.54 20.15
N ASN A 213 -20.89 -8.45 20.92
CA ASN A 213 -22.09 -8.15 21.70
C ASN A 213 -22.24 -8.94 23.01
N GLU A 214 -21.26 -9.73 23.39
CA GLU A 214 -21.25 -10.44 24.67
C GLU A 214 -20.75 -9.56 25.82
N VAL A 215 -21.18 -9.89 27.03
CA VAL A 215 -20.78 -9.21 28.26
C VAL A 215 -19.58 -9.93 28.86
N ILE A 216 -18.47 -9.26 29.04
CA ILE A 216 -17.20 -9.82 29.52
C ILE A 216 -16.66 -9.00 30.69
N CYS A 217 -16.16 -9.66 31.72
CA CYS A 217 -15.43 -8.97 32.80
C CYS A 217 -13.98 -8.66 32.39
N LEU A 218 -13.34 -7.70 33.10
CA LEU A 218 -11.97 -7.30 32.79
C LEU A 218 -10.99 -8.47 32.82
N ASN A 219 -11.12 -9.39 33.78
CA ASN A 219 -10.23 -10.55 33.88
C ASN A 219 -10.32 -11.46 32.64
N CYS A 220 -11.54 -11.74 32.14
CA CYS A 220 -11.70 -12.52 30.94
C CYS A 220 -11.22 -11.77 29.69
N LEU A 221 -11.31 -10.44 29.71
CA LEU A 221 -10.80 -9.58 28.64
C LEU A 221 -9.26 -9.61 28.61
N GLU A 222 -8.60 -9.49 29.75
CA GLU A 222 -7.13 -9.52 29.87
C GLU A 222 -6.55 -10.90 29.57
N GLU A 223 -7.25 -11.98 29.92
CA GLU A 223 -6.83 -13.36 29.65
C GLU A 223 -7.11 -13.81 28.20
N ASN A 224 -7.60 -12.93 27.33
CA ASN A 224 -7.93 -13.23 25.92
C ASN A 224 -8.87 -14.44 25.70
N LYS A 225 -9.73 -14.76 26.67
CA LYS A 225 -10.61 -15.94 26.62
C LYS A 225 -11.74 -15.85 25.58
N TYR A 226 -11.90 -14.71 24.91
CA TYR A 226 -13.10 -14.40 24.10
C TYR A 226 -12.90 -14.51 22.58
N HIS A 227 -11.76 -14.98 22.11
CA HIS A 227 -11.48 -15.09 20.67
C HIS A 227 -10.84 -16.41 20.21
N THR A 228 -11.02 -17.48 20.98
CA THR A 228 -10.48 -18.79 20.57
C THR A 228 -11.47 -19.66 19.82
N GLU A 229 -12.69 -19.23 19.58
CA GLU A 229 -13.68 -19.98 18.83
C GLU A 229 -14.30 -19.16 17.71
N GLY A 230 -13.75 -19.34 16.52
CA GLY A 230 -14.27 -18.84 15.27
C GLY A 230 -13.46 -19.42 14.12
N ASN A 231 -13.74 -20.70 13.80
CA ASN A 231 -13.41 -21.30 12.50
C ASN A 231 -14.09 -20.54 11.37
#